data_b4ec3c06fb9730b4a635b2987ce88a4c
#
_entry.id   b4ec3c06fb9730b4a635b2987ce88a4c
#
_cell.length_a   1.000
_cell.length_b   1.000
_cell.length_c   1.000
_cell.angle_alpha   90.00
_cell.angle_beta   90.00
_cell.angle_gamma   90.00
#
_symmetry.space_group_name_H-M   'P 1'
#
loop_
_entity.id
_entity.type
_entity.pdbx_description
1 polymer ?
#
loop_
_entity_poly.entity_id
_entity_poly.type
_entity_poly.pdbx_seq_one_letter_code
_entity_poly.pdbx_strand_id
1 'polypeptide(L)'
;MKQAIFTGSGVALVTPFTSGGVDYPALEKLLDFQLDRGTDAVIVCGTTGEAATMSYAERMAVIEAVVRRVDGRVPVIAGSGANCTETAIALSRDAVSAGADGLLVVTPFYNKATQRGLVRHYTAVADAAEKPVI
;
A
#
# COMPACT_ATOMS: atom_id res chain seq x y z
N MET A 1 -16.71 -7.56 -17.00
CA MET A 1 -16.25 -6.50 -16.05
C MET A 1 -15.28 -7.16 -15.07
N LYS A 2 -14.14 -6.54 -14.79
CA LYS A 2 -13.25 -7.04 -13.72
C LYS A 2 -13.98 -6.85 -12.38
N GLN A 3 -13.97 -7.88 -11.54
CA GLN A 3 -14.55 -7.81 -10.21
C GLN A 3 -13.74 -6.81 -9.35
N ALA A 4 -14.41 -5.95 -8.57
CA ALA A 4 -13.75 -5.06 -7.63
C ALA A 4 -13.01 -5.89 -6.56
N ILE A 5 -11.83 -5.44 -6.14
CA ILE A 5 -11.03 -6.14 -5.12
C ILE A 5 -11.73 -6.12 -3.75
N PHE A 6 -12.50 -5.08 -3.46
CA PHE A 6 -13.40 -4.97 -2.31
C PHE A 6 -14.52 -3.98 -2.62
N THR A 7 -15.54 -3.99 -1.79
CA THR A 7 -16.61 -2.98 -1.74
C THR A 7 -16.83 -2.60 -0.28
N GLY A 8 -17.13 -1.33 -0.01
CA GLY A 8 -17.33 -0.83 1.35
C GLY A 8 -16.19 0.05 1.82
N SER A 9 -15.73 -0.13 3.06
CA SER A 9 -14.75 0.72 3.73
C SER A 9 -13.33 0.17 3.59
N GLY A 10 -12.46 0.90 2.92
CA GLY A 10 -11.01 0.66 2.93
C GLY A 10 -10.31 1.65 3.86
N VAL A 11 -9.74 1.19 4.96
CA VAL A 11 -9.08 2.04 5.94
C VAL A 11 -7.63 2.30 5.59
N ALA A 12 -7.23 3.58 5.49
CA ALA A 12 -5.83 3.97 5.41
C ALA A 12 -5.22 3.93 6.83
N LEU A 13 -4.35 2.95 7.08
CA LEU A 13 -3.71 2.80 8.38
C LEU A 13 -2.64 3.86 8.63
N VAL A 14 -2.59 4.34 9.87
CA VAL A 14 -1.41 5.01 10.40
C VAL A 14 -0.35 3.97 10.72
N THR A 15 0.93 4.35 10.69
CA THR A 15 2.03 3.51 11.15
C THR A 15 2.48 4.04 12.52
N PRO A 16 2.24 3.31 13.61
CA PRO A 16 2.73 3.71 14.93
C PRO A 16 4.26 3.63 15.00
N PHE A 17 4.88 4.61 15.64
CA PHE A 17 6.32 4.67 15.84
C PHE A 17 6.68 4.87 17.32
N THR A 18 7.85 4.36 17.68
CA THR A 18 8.57 4.69 18.89
C THR A 18 9.88 5.40 18.54
N SER A 19 10.68 5.79 19.53
CA SER A 19 12.03 6.28 19.28
C SER A 19 12.96 5.24 18.62
N GLY A 20 12.57 3.96 18.64
CA GLY A 20 13.32 2.85 18.05
C GLY A 20 12.84 2.42 16.65
N GLY A 21 11.87 3.12 16.07
CA GLY A 21 11.28 2.78 14.76
C GLY A 21 9.81 2.36 14.87
N VAL A 22 9.35 1.50 13.98
CA VAL A 22 7.95 1.05 13.92
C VAL A 22 7.54 0.28 15.18
N ASP A 23 6.42 0.68 15.77
CA ASP A 23 5.79 -0.01 16.92
C ASP A 23 4.85 -1.12 16.40
N TYR A 24 5.41 -2.30 16.16
CA TYR A 24 4.64 -3.45 15.68
C TYR A 24 3.53 -3.91 16.63
N PRO A 25 3.73 -3.96 17.97
CA PRO A 25 2.64 -4.27 18.90
C PRO A 25 1.47 -3.30 18.83
N ALA A 26 1.73 -2.00 18.66
CA ALA A 26 0.67 -1.02 18.46
C ALA A 26 0.00 -1.16 17.09
N LEU A 27 0.76 -1.47 16.05
CA LEU A 27 0.24 -1.73 14.70
C LEU A 27 -0.69 -2.94 14.69
N GLU A 28 -0.33 -4.03 15.35
CA GLU A 28 -1.17 -5.23 15.46
C GLU A 28 -2.49 -4.95 16.19
N LYS A 29 -2.46 -4.21 17.30
CA LYS A 29 -3.68 -3.79 18.02
C LYS A 29 -4.58 -2.93 17.16
N LEU A 30 -3.99 -2.02 16.37
CA LEU A 30 -4.75 -1.18 15.44
C LEU A 30 -5.42 -2.02 14.35
N LEU A 31 -4.70 -2.99 13.80
CA LEU A 31 -5.26 -3.93 12.81
C LEU A 31 -6.42 -4.73 13.38
N ASP A 32 -6.26 -5.31 14.57
CA ASP A 32 -7.33 -6.05 15.24
C ASP A 32 -8.55 -5.17 15.45
N PHE A 33 -8.36 -3.95 15.94
CA PHE A 33 -9.45 -2.98 16.12
C PHE A 33 -10.19 -2.73 14.80
N GLN A 34 -9.49 -2.51 13.69
CA GLN A 34 -10.12 -2.25 12.39
C GLN A 34 -10.89 -3.46 11.87
N LEU A 35 -10.31 -4.64 11.98
CA LEU A 35 -10.93 -5.89 11.55
C LEU A 35 -12.17 -6.22 12.38
N ASP A 36 -12.12 -6.03 13.70
CA ASP A 36 -13.25 -6.24 14.61
C ASP A 36 -14.39 -5.23 14.37
N ARG A 37 -14.08 -4.06 13.81
CA ARG A 37 -15.06 -3.02 13.45
C ARG A 37 -15.60 -3.15 12.03
N GLY A 38 -15.18 -4.19 11.30
CA GLY A 38 -15.75 -4.54 10.01
C GLY A 38 -15.24 -3.69 8.85
N THR A 39 -13.94 -3.31 8.86
CA THR A 39 -13.32 -2.77 7.64
C THR A 39 -13.32 -3.82 6.53
N ASP A 40 -13.54 -3.39 5.29
CA ASP A 40 -13.59 -4.29 4.12
C ASP A 40 -12.24 -4.40 3.40
N ALA A 41 -11.31 -3.51 3.69
CA ALA A 41 -9.94 -3.55 3.18
C ALA A 41 -9.00 -2.74 4.09
N VAL A 42 -7.71 -3.09 4.07
CA VAL A 42 -6.66 -2.37 4.79
C VAL A 42 -5.68 -1.76 3.78
N ILE A 43 -5.43 -0.45 3.90
CA ILE A 43 -4.47 0.26 3.05
C ILE A 43 -3.25 0.62 3.90
N VAL A 44 -2.11 0.01 3.60
CA VAL A 44 -0.86 0.14 4.35
C VAL A 44 0.18 0.94 3.58
N CYS A 45 1.03 1.65 4.28
CA CYS A 45 2.10 2.46 3.67
C CYS A 45 1.63 3.46 2.61
N GLY A 46 0.41 3.98 2.75
CA GLY A 46 -0.04 5.17 2.04
C GLY A 46 0.50 6.46 2.69
N THR A 47 -0.02 7.62 2.27
CA THR A 47 0.35 8.92 2.88
C THR A 47 0.00 8.96 4.37
N THR A 48 -1.16 8.44 4.76
CA THR A 48 -1.60 8.33 6.16
C THR A 48 -0.65 7.47 6.99
N GLY A 49 -0.06 6.44 6.38
CA GLY A 49 0.94 5.57 7.02
C GLY A 49 2.37 6.13 7.01
N GLU A 50 2.54 7.39 6.65
CA GLU A 50 3.83 8.11 6.69
C GLU A 50 4.95 7.44 5.86
N ALA A 51 4.58 6.73 4.78
CA ALA A 51 5.54 6.00 3.96
C ALA A 51 6.70 6.86 3.43
N ALA A 52 6.50 8.18 3.28
CA ALA A 52 7.53 9.11 2.82
C ALA A 52 8.69 9.29 3.83
N THR A 53 8.46 9.01 5.11
CA THR A 53 9.47 9.13 6.19
C THR A 53 10.11 7.79 6.55
N MET A 54 9.61 6.70 5.98
CA MET A 54 10.11 5.35 6.22
C MET A 54 11.20 4.97 5.22
N SER A 55 12.19 4.25 5.69
CA SER A 55 13.13 3.58 4.81
C SER A 55 12.43 2.49 3.98
N TYR A 56 13.05 2.10 2.86
CA TYR A 56 12.55 1.00 2.04
C TYR A 56 12.34 -0.29 2.85
N ALA A 57 13.33 -0.64 3.69
CA ALA A 57 13.26 -1.85 4.51
C ALA A 57 12.12 -1.81 5.54
N GLU A 58 11.88 -0.66 6.18
CA GLU A 58 10.75 -0.49 7.09
C GLU A 58 9.42 -0.64 6.37
N ARG A 59 9.27 -0.05 5.17
CA ARG A 59 8.04 -0.19 4.37
C ARG A 59 7.74 -1.65 4.05
N MET A 60 8.72 -2.40 3.56
CA MET A 60 8.53 -3.82 3.24
C MET A 60 8.19 -4.63 4.49
N ALA A 61 8.91 -4.42 5.59
CA ALA A 61 8.64 -5.10 6.86
C ALA A 61 7.24 -4.81 7.41
N VAL A 62 6.75 -3.57 7.27
CA VAL A 62 5.39 -3.18 7.68
C VAL A 62 4.35 -3.86 6.79
N ILE A 63 4.54 -3.88 5.46
CA ILE A 63 3.61 -4.57 4.54
C ILE A 63 3.53 -6.06 4.89
N GLU A 64 4.67 -6.73 5.05
CA GLU A 64 4.72 -8.15 5.45
C GLU A 64 4.03 -8.42 6.79
N ALA A 65 4.27 -7.57 7.80
CA ALA A 65 3.63 -7.68 9.10
C ALA A 65 2.11 -7.54 9.02
N VAL A 66 1.62 -6.57 8.23
CA VAL A 66 0.19 -6.35 8.01
C VAL A 66 -0.43 -7.52 7.25
N VAL A 67 0.19 -7.99 6.16
CA VAL A 67 -0.30 -9.15 5.39
C VAL A 67 -0.41 -10.38 6.29
N ARG A 68 0.63 -10.67 7.06
CA ARG A 68 0.63 -11.80 8.00
C ARG A 68 -0.45 -11.66 9.08
N ARG A 69 -0.65 -10.45 9.65
CA ARG A 69 -1.65 -10.24 10.70
C ARG A 69 -3.07 -10.28 10.16
N VAL A 70 -3.31 -9.76 8.98
CA VAL A 70 -4.63 -9.79 8.32
C VAL A 70 -5.00 -11.22 7.93
N ASP A 71 -4.05 -12.04 7.51
CA ASP A 71 -4.22 -13.47 7.20
C ASP A 71 -5.41 -13.75 6.26
N GLY A 72 -5.51 -12.99 5.18
CA GLY A 72 -6.53 -13.15 4.15
C GLY A 72 -7.97 -12.80 4.55
N ARG A 73 -8.20 -12.25 5.76
CA ARG A 73 -9.55 -11.87 6.23
C ARG A 73 -10.18 -10.75 5.40
N VAL A 74 -9.36 -9.82 4.96
CA VAL A 74 -9.71 -8.72 4.04
C VAL A 74 -8.54 -8.44 3.10
N PRO A 75 -8.74 -7.82 1.93
CA PRO A 75 -7.63 -7.43 1.07
C PRO A 75 -6.68 -6.43 1.73
N VAL A 76 -5.38 -6.63 1.52
CA VAL A 76 -4.33 -5.69 1.89
C VAL A 76 -3.87 -4.94 0.64
N ILE A 77 -3.99 -3.63 0.68
CA ILE A 77 -3.61 -2.72 -0.40
C ILE A 77 -2.38 -1.95 0.04
N ALA A 78 -1.28 -2.07 -0.69
CA ALA A 78 -0.04 -1.40 -0.35
C ALA A 78 0.17 -0.11 -1.12
N GLY A 79 0.55 0.96 -0.43
CA GLY A 79 1.01 2.20 -1.04
C GLY A 79 2.36 1.98 -1.71
N SER A 80 2.41 2.05 -3.05
CA SER A 80 3.62 1.83 -3.85
C SER A 80 3.92 2.95 -4.84
N GLY A 81 3.11 4.02 -4.84
CA GLY A 81 3.33 5.15 -5.73
C GLY A 81 4.61 5.92 -5.44
N ALA A 82 5.21 6.43 -6.50
CA ALA A 82 6.38 7.32 -6.46
C ALA A 82 6.31 8.30 -7.64
N ASN A 83 7.10 9.37 -7.57
CA ASN A 83 7.19 10.33 -8.68
C ASN A 83 8.18 9.90 -9.78
N CYS A 84 8.88 8.80 -9.60
CA CYS A 84 9.68 8.11 -10.62
C CYS A 84 8.99 6.80 -11.00
N THR A 85 8.75 6.56 -12.28
CA THR A 85 8.04 5.36 -12.75
C THR A 85 8.78 4.08 -12.40
N GLU A 86 10.09 4.04 -12.56
CA GLU A 86 10.91 2.87 -12.22
C GLU A 86 10.84 2.53 -10.73
N THR A 87 10.89 3.57 -9.87
CA THR A 87 10.73 3.40 -8.43
C THR A 87 9.34 2.88 -8.07
N ALA A 88 8.28 3.42 -8.71
CA ALA A 88 6.92 2.94 -8.49
C ALA A 88 6.75 1.47 -8.92
N ILE A 89 7.36 1.06 -10.04
CA ILE A 89 7.37 -0.33 -10.50
C ILE A 89 8.08 -1.24 -9.49
N ALA A 90 9.27 -0.85 -9.04
CA ALA A 90 10.04 -1.64 -8.07
C ALA A 90 9.25 -1.83 -6.76
N LEU A 91 8.77 -0.73 -6.17
CA LEU A 91 7.95 -0.77 -4.95
C LEU A 91 6.68 -1.62 -5.12
N SER A 92 6.05 -1.56 -6.30
CA SER A 92 4.84 -2.33 -6.58
C SER A 92 5.12 -3.82 -6.65
N ARG A 93 6.18 -4.23 -7.33
CA ARG A 93 6.60 -5.64 -7.39
C ARG A 93 6.96 -6.20 -6.02
N ASP A 94 7.69 -5.42 -5.23
CA ASP A 94 8.12 -5.85 -3.90
C ASP A 94 6.92 -5.93 -2.94
N ALA A 95 5.98 -4.99 -3.02
CA ALA A 95 4.73 -5.06 -2.26
C ALA A 95 3.90 -6.31 -2.61
N VAL A 96 3.81 -6.65 -3.90
CA VAL A 96 3.15 -7.89 -4.36
C VAL A 96 3.89 -9.12 -3.85
N SER A 97 5.22 -9.12 -3.90
CA SER A 97 6.04 -10.21 -3.36
C SER A 97 5.89 -10.36 -1.85
N ALA A 98 5.65 -9.27 -1.13
CA ALA A 98 5.32 -9.25 0.30
C ALA A 98 3.89 -9.71 0.61
N GLY A 99 3.07 -10.00 -0.41
CA GLY A 99 1.73 -10.55 -0.28
C GLY A 99 0.58 -9.56 -0.39
N ALA A 100 0.81 -8.33 -0.84
CA ALA A 100 -0.27 -7.37 -1.07
C ALA A 100 -1.22 -7.85 -2.16
N ASP A 101 -2.52 -7.66 -1.95
CA ASP A 101 -3.59 -8.04 -2.88
C ASP A 101 -3.86 -6.98 -3.95
N GLY A 102 -3.53 -5.73 -3.65
CA GLY A 102 -3.67 -4.59 -4.53
C GLY A 102 -2.70 -3.47 -4.20
N LEU A 103 -2.66 -2.46 -5.04
CA LEU A 103 -1.71 -1.36 -4.96
C LEU A 103 -2.44 -0.02 -4.97
N LEU A 104 -2.06 0.87 -4.06
CA LEU A 104 -2.45 2.28 -4.10
C LEU A 104 -1.29 3.09 -4.68
N VAL A 105 -1.49 3.60 -5.89
CA VAL A 105 -0.43 4.32 -6.63
C VAL A 105 -0.80 5.79 -6.74
N VAL A 106 -0.24 6.60 -5.83
CA VAL A 106 -0.43 8.05 -5.88
C VAL A 106 0.11 8.63 -7.19
N THR A 107 -0.60 9.60 -7.74
CA THR A 107 -0.13 10.37 -8.90
C THR A 107 1.30 10.88 -8.68
N PRO A 108 2.21 10.78 -9.68
CA PRO A 108 3.55 11.36 -9.57
C PRO A 108 3.48 12.81 -9.08
N PHE A 109 3.95 13.01 -7.86
CA PHE A 109 3.87 14.30 -7.17
C PHE A 109 5.03 15.20 -7.60
N TYR A 110 4.80 16.53 -7.57
CA TYR A 110 5.78 17.56 -7.88
C TYR A 110 6.18 17.69 -9.37
N ASN A 111 6.23 16.62 -10.14
CA ASN A 111 6.75 16.58 -11.52
C ASN A 111 5.83 17.24 -12.55
N LYS A 112 4.58 17.57 -12.21
CA LYS A 112 3.59 18.17 -13.13
C LYS A 112 3.45 17.39 -14.44
N ALA A 113 3.29 16.08 -14.36
CA ALA A 113 3.17 15.21 -15.52
C ALA A 113 1.96 15.59 -16.39
N THR A 114 2.09 15.43 -17.71
CA THR A 114 0.98 15.58 -18.64
C THR A 114 -0.01 14.40 -18.51
N GLN A 115 -1.27 14.57 -18.94
CA GLN A 115 -2.25 13.47 -18.91
C GLN A 115 -1.75 12.22 -19.65
N ARG A 116 -1.14 12.40 -20.81
CA ARG A 116 -0.54 11.29 -21.57
C ARG A 116 0.64 10.64 -20.82
N GLY A 117 1.41 11.43 -20.07
CA GLY A 117 2.47 10.94 -19.19
C GLY A 117 1.92 10.11 -18.05
N LEU A 118 0.83 10.55 -17.39
CA LEU A 118 0.13 9.81 -16.35
C LEU A 118 -0.39 8.47 -16.85
N VAL A 119 -1.05 8.44 -18.00
CA VAL A 119 -1.52 7.18 -18.59
C VAL A 119 -0.36 6.20 -18.79
N ARG A 120 0.77 6.66 -19.35
CA ARG A 120 1.96 5.81 -19.53
C ARG A 120 2.53 5.32 -18.21
N HIS A 121 2.59 6.18 -17.20
CA HIS A 121 3.08 5.84 -15.87
C HIS A 121 2.24 4.72 -15.24
N TYR A 122 0.93 4.91 -15.17
CA TYR A 122 0.03 3.92 -14.57
C TYR A 122 -0.03 2.62 -15.37
N THR A 123 0.00 2.69 -16.70
CA THR A 123 0.08 1.48 -17.54
C THR A 123 1.35 0.68 -17.22
N ALA A 124 2.51 1.35 -17.17
CA ALA A 124 3.76 0.68 -16.87
C ALA A 124 3.78 0.01 -15.47
N VAL A 125 3.21 0.69 -14.46
CA VAL A 125 3.10 0.13 -13.10
C VAL A 125 2.14 -1.07 -13.08
N ALA A 126 0.96 -0.93 -13.69
CA ALA A 126 -0.05 -1.98 -13.72
C ALA A 126 0.41 -3.24 -14.45
N ASP A 127 1.06 -3.06 -15.61
CA ASP A 127 1.60 -4.17 -16.41
C ASP A 127 2.73 -4.91 -15.66
N ALA A 128 3.53 -4.17 -14.88
CA ALA A 128 4.67 -4.73 -14.17
C ALA A 128 4.30 -5.49 -12.88
N ALA A 129 3.19 -5.11 -12.24
CA ALA A 129 2.80 -5.63 -10.92
C ALA A 129 1.78 -6.77 -10.99
N GLU A 130 1.02 -6.87 -12.09
CA GLU A 130 -0.01 -7.92 -12.32
C GLU A 130 -1.10 -7.99 -11.22
N LYS A 131 -1.29 -6.92 -10.47
CA LYS A 131 -2.30 -6.78 -9.40
C LYS A 131 -3.17 -5.55 -9.66
N PRO A 132 -4.39 -5.51 -9.08
CA PRO A 132 -5.24 -4.33 -9.16
C PRO A 132 -4.53 -3.07 -8.66
N VAL A 133 -4.65 -1.98 -9.43
CA VAL A 133 -4.12 -0.65 -9.08
C VAL A 133 -5.29 0.30 -8.84
N ILE A 134 -5.20 1.04 -7.73
CA ILE A 134 -6.14 2.07 -7.29
C ILE A 134 -5.44 3.41 -7.32
#